data_d8838a11ae85bd3548e4479fc18fe768
#
_entry.id   d8838a11ae85bd3548e4479fc18fe768
#
_cell.length_a   1.000
_cell.length_b   1.000
_cell.length_c   1.000
_cell.angle_alpha   90.00
_cell.angle_beta   90.00
_cell.angle_gamma   90.00
#
_symmetry.space_group_name_H-M   'P 1'
#
loop_
_entity.id
_entity.type
_entity.pdbx_description
1 polymer ?
#
loop_
_entity_poly.entity_id
_entity_poly.type
_entity_poly.pdbx_seq_one_letter_code
_entity_poly.pdbx_strand_id
1 'polypeptide(L)'
;MKQIRFDIDKKIRLDEFLKSNHISKNLFLRIYKDDIFINGNHAKRNSKLKPGDKVTINLRNEENNYKPINLYIEVLYEDDDIFVLNKPDKLTMNTEGEESLANFVSYLFEQRNINQKVRFINRLDQDTSGVVMVAKNKIAQAYYQKTSFEKKYLAIVKGNPKNQKIELNLKRDGIKTEVDEKGKNSVTILQNLKNYGDYSLVSLKLVTGRTHQIRVSMEYINCPIVADSLYGEKIEGFSQMLHANEIEFVDMKKNKHVITTEIPQRFNKFLNN
;
A
#
# COMPACT_ATOMS: atom_id res chain seq x y z
N MET A 1 17.65 19.31 -7.21
CA MET A 1 17.65 17.82 -7.25
C MET A 1 17.49 17.32 -5.82
N LYS A 2 16.46 16.53 -5.53
CA LYS A 2 16.22 15.99 -4.19
C LYS A 2 17.29 14.95 -3.86
N GLN A 3 17.73 14.90 -2.59
CA GLN A 3 18.77 13.98 -2.10
C GLN A 3 18.23 13.16 -0.95
N ILE A 4 18.62 11.88 -0.91
CA ILE A 4 18.46 11.02 0.26
C ILE A 4 19.83 10.89 0.91
N ARG A 5 19.90 11.05 2.23
CA ARG A 5 21.14 11.02 3.00
C ARG A 5 21.07 9.95 4.07
N PHE A 6 22.20 9.26 4.25
CA PHE A 6 22.39 8.27 5.30
C PHE A 6 23.68 8.55 6.05
N ASP A 7 23.61 8.58 7.35
CA ASP A 7 24.78 8.60 8.23
C ASP A 7 25.23 7.17 8.50
N ILE A 8 26.52 6.91 8.41
CA ILE A 8 27.09 5.57 8.59
C ILE A 8 27.60 5.41 10.01
N ASP A 9 27.10 4.41 10.71
CA ASP A 9 27.40 4.09 12.11
C ASP A 9 28.43 2.97 12.30
N LYS A 10 28.70 2.17 11.25
CA LYS A 10 29.60 1.02 11.29
C LYS A 10 30.39 0.83 10.00
N LYS A 11 31.49 0.05 10.10
CA LYS A 11 32.22 -0.38 8.90
C LYS A 11 31.40 -1.36 8.09
N ILE A 12 31.12 -1.03 6.83
CA ILE A 12 30.32 -1.85 5.91
C ILE A 12 30.72 -1.52 4.47
N ARG A 13 30.50 -2.45 3.53
CA ARG A 13 30.63 -2.14 2.09
C ARG A 13 29.40 -1.38 1.61
N LEU A 14 29.60 -0.48 0.64
CA LEU A 14 28.50 0.30 0.07
C LEU A 14 27.37 -0.58 -0.49
N ASP A 15 27.69 -1.65 -1.22
CA ASP A 15 26.70 -2.56 -1.78
C ASP A 15 25.91 -3.33 -0.72
N GLU A 16 26.56 -3.73 0.37
CA GLU A 16 25.92 -4.37 1.54
C GLU A 16 25.04 -3.38 2.31
N PHE A 17 25.53 -2.15 2.52
CA PHE A 17 24.77 -1.08 3.15
C PHE A 17 23.49 -0.77 2.37
N LEU A 18 23.58 -0.61 1.06
CA LEU A 18 22.41 -0.33 0.22
C LEU A 18 21.44 -1.52 0.19
N LYS A 19 21.97 -2.76 0.18
CA LYS A 19 21.13 -3.96 0.32
C LYS A 19 20.41 -4.02 1.66
N SER A 20 21.06 -3.67 2.78
CA SER A 20 20.43 -3.61 4.11
C SER A 20 19.36 -2.51 4.20
N ASN A 21 19.45 -1.48 3.39
CA ASN A 21 18.42 -0.47 3.20
C ASN A 21 17.45 -0.80 2.05
N HIS A 22 17.33 -2.07 1.69
CA HIS A 22 16.41 -2.62 0.70
C HIS A 22 16.59 -2.10 -0.74
N ILE A 23 17.67 -1.40 -1.04
CA ILE A 23 18.01 -0.98 -2.41
C ILE A 23 18.50 -2.22 -3.17
N SER A 24 17.76 -2.62 -4.19
CA SER A 24 18.07 -3.81 -4.96
C SER A 24 19.38 -3.65 -5.76
N LYS A 25 20.07 -4.76 -6.05
CA LYS A 25 21.27 -4.76 -6.89
C LYS A 25 21.03 -4.06 -8.24
N ASN A 26 19.88 -4.29 -8.86
CA ASN A 26 19.54 -3.67 -10.15
C ASN A 26 19.37 -2.16 -10.03
N LEU A 27 18.70 -1.68 -8.96
CA LEU A 27 18.58 -0.25 -8.71
C LEU A 27 19.94 0.37 -8.39
N PHE A 28 20.75 -0.28 -7.54
CA PHE A 28 22.12 0.13 -7.26
C PHE A 28 22.95 0.29 -8.54
N LEU A 29 22.95 -0.72 -9.42
CA LEU A 29 23.72 -0.67 -10.67
C LEU A 29 23.31 0.46 -11.62
N ARG A 30 22.05 0.92 -11.55
CA ARG A 30 21.57 2.06 -12.35
C ARG A 30 21.98 3.42 -11.81
N ILE A 31 22.18 3.54 -10.49
CA ILE A 31 22.39 4.85 -9.83
C ILE A 31 23.82 5.06 -9.32
N TYR A 32 24.64 4.00 -9.13
CA TYR A 32 25.92 4.13 -8.42
C TYR A 32 26.96 5.00 -9.11
N LYS A 33 26.97 5.03 -10.44
CA LYS A 33 27.99 5.77 -11.20
C LYS A 33 27.86 7.28 -11.03
N ASP A 34 26.62 7.78 -11.10
CA ASP A 34 26.36 9.20 -11.26
C ASP A 34 25.59 9.81 -10.08
N ASP A 35 24.86 8.97 -9.33
CA ASP A 35 23.89 9.46 -8.36
C ASP A 35 24.24 9.13 -6.90
N ILE A 36 25.30 8.34 -6.63
CA ILE A 36 25.72 8.01 -5.25
C ILE A 36 27.06 8.69 -4.93
N PHE A 37 27.07 9.36 -3.77
CA PHE A 37 28.25 10.08 -3.26
C PHE A 37 28.58 9.62 -1.85
N ILE A 38 29.86 9.61 -1.50
CA ILE A 38 30.37 9.42 -0.14
C ILE A 38 31.16 10.65 0.22
N ASN A 39 30.72 11.37 1.26
CA ASN A 39 31.35 12.63 1.71
C ASN A 39 31.55 13.64 0.56
N GLY A 40 30.57 13.73 -0.37
CA GLY A 40 30.59 14.65 -1.50
C GLY A 40 31.35 14.13 -2.74
N ASN A 41 32.05 13.00 -2.67
CA ASN A 41 32.76 12.40 -3.80
C ASN A 41 31.97 11.24 -4.41
N HIS A 42 32.07 11.06 -5.73
CA HIS A 42 31.43 9.92 -6.41
C HIS A 42 31.82 8.57 -5.79
N ALA A 43 30.83 7.77 -5.47
CA ALA A 43 31.03 6.47 -4.88
C ALA A 43 31.55 5.44 -5.92
N LYS A 44 32.54 4.64 -5.52
CA LYS A 44 32.94 3.45 -6.28
C LYS A 44 32.11 2.26 -5.81
N ARG A 45 31.81 1.31 -6.72
CA ARG A 45 31.01 0.11 -6.42
C ARG A 45 31.47 -0.64 -5.17
N ASN A 46 32.79 -0.73 -4.99
CA ASN A 46 33.40 -1.48 -3.89
C ASN A 46 33.84 -0.58 -2.73
N SER A 47 33.32 0.65 -2.64
CA SER A 47 33.67 1.58 -1.56
C SER A 47 33.41 0.93 -0.20
N LYS A 48 34.36 1.10 0.72
CA LYS A 48 34.23 0.71 2.11
C LYS A 48 33.82 1.93 2.92
N LEU A 49 32.70 1.85 3.59
CA LEU A 49 32.18 2.87 4.47
C LEU A 49 32.70 2.67 5.89
N LYS A 50 32.89 3.76 6.61
CA LYS A 50 33.31 3.79 8.03
C LYS A 50 32.36 4.70 8.83
N PRO A 51 32.30 4.54 10.16
CA PRO A 51 31.53 5.45 11.03
C PRO A 51 31.87 6.91 10.75
N GLY A 52 30.83 7.75 10.64
CA GLY A 52 30.93 9.18 10.33
C GLY A 52 30.90 9.50 8.83
N ASP A 53 30.99 8.50 7.94
CA ASP A 53 30.76 8.77 6.51
C ASP A 53 29.29 9.12 6.24
N LYS A 54 29.08 9.98 5.23
CA LYS A 54 27.76 10.37 4.74
C LYS A 54 27.54 9.85 3.32
N VAL A 55 26.59 8.95 3.15
CA VAL A 55 26.16 8.48 1.83
C VAL A 55 25.00 9.33 1.35
N THR A 56 25.14 9.94 0.17
CA THR A 56 24.10 10.76 -0.47
C THR A 56 23.69 10.11 -1.78
N ILE A 57 22.40 9.98 -2.01
CA ILE A 57 21.82 9.50 -3.26
C ILE A 57 21.02 10.65 -3.90
N ASN A 58 21.45 11.05 -5.09
CA ASN A 58 20.71 12.02 -5.89
C ASN A 58 19.49 11.37 -6.56
N LEU A 59 18.35 12.02 -6.46
CA LEU A 59 17.12 11.60 -7.14
C LEU A 59 16.99 12.40 -8.45
N ARG A 60 17.21 11.73 -9.58
CA ARG A 60 16.93 12.33 -10.89
C ARG A 60 15.45 12.55 -11.07
N ASN A 61 15.09 13.64 -11.76
CA ASN A 61 13.71 13.87 -12.17
C ASN A 61 13.22 12.74 -13.08
N GLU A 62 11.96 12.39 -12.92
CA GLU A 62 11.27 11.38 -13.72
C GLU A 62 9.98 11.97 -14.26
N GLU A 63 9.69 11.73 -15.51
CA GLU A 63 8.45 12.16 -16.14
C GLU A 63 7.25 11.44 -15.51
N ASN A 64 6.23 12.20 -15.14
CA ASN A 64 4.97 11.70 -14.60
C ASN A 64 3.89 11.80 -15.67
N ASN A 65 3.28 10.67 -16.03
CA ASN A 65 2.33 10.60 -17.15
C ASN A 65 0.88 10.90 -16.72
N TYR A 66 0.61 11.12 -15.43
CA TYR A 66 -0.74 11.41 -14.95
C TYR A 66 -0.98 12.92 -14.88
N LYS A 67 -2.11 13.39 -15.46
CA LYS A 67 -2.54 14.78 -15.33
C LYS A 67 -2.83 15.11 -13.87
N PRO A 68 -2.29 16.21 -13.31
CA PRO A 68 -2.61 16.66 -11.97
C PRO A 68 -4.09 17.05 -11.83
N ILE A 69 -4.83 16.43 -10.92
CA ILE A 69 -6.24 16.74 -10.63
C ILE A 69 -6.44 16.72 -9.11
N ASN A 70 -6.99 17.80 -8.57
CA ASN A 70 -7.37 17.84 -7.15
C ASN A 70 -8.73 17.16 -6.95
N LEU A 71 -8.72 15.96 -6.39
CA LEU A 71 -9.90 15.15 -6.06
C LEU A 71 -10.33 15.31 -4.58
N TYR A 72 -9.76 16.27 -3.84
CA TYR A 72 -10.04 16.54 -2.43
C TYR A 72 -9.92 15.31 -1.52
N ILE A 73 -8.92 14.44 -1.79
CA ILE A 73 -8.66 13.24 -1.00
C ILE A 73 -7.82 13.60 0.22
N GLU A 74 -8.21 13.07 1.37
CA GLU A 74 -7.53 13.30 2.64
C GLU A 74 -6.12 12.69 2.64
N VAL A 75 -5.13 13.50 3.05
CA VAL A 75 -3.76 13.05 3.34
C VAL A 75 -3.66 12.76 4.82
N LEU A 76 -3.63 11.47 5.19
CA LEU A 76 -3.58 11.01 6.58
C LEU A 76 -2.19 11.18 7.22
N TYR A 77 -1.14 11.07 6.41
CA TYR A 77 0.25 11.18 6.83
C TYR A 77 1.12 11.59 5.66
N GLU A 78 2.12 12.41 5.96
CA GLU A 78 3.13 12.83 4.99
C GLU A 78 4.50 12.96 5.70
N ASP A 79 5.54 12.37 5.10
CA ASP A 79 6.94 12.63 5.45
C ASP A 79 7.78 12.89 4.18
N ASP A 80 9.10 12.84 4.31
CA ASP A 80 10.01 13.06 3.17
C ASP A 80 9.90 11.97 2.09
N ASP A 81 9.43 10.77 2.44
CA ASP A 81 9.53 9.56 1.62
C ASP A 81 8.18 9.05 1.10
N ILE A 82 7.09 9.31 1.83
CA ILE A 82 5.75 8.79 1.48
C ILE A 82 4.64 9.80 1.71
N PHE A 83 3.50 9.51 1.07
CA PHE A 83 2.16 9.91 1.50
C PHE A 83 1.38 8.69 1.94
N VAL A 84 0.48 8.87 2.90
CA VAL A 84 -0.59 7.93 3.24
C VAL A 84 -1.92 8.63 3.01
N LEU A 85 -2.74 8.09 2.12
CA LEU A 85 -3.98 8.70 1.63
C LEU A 85 -5.20 7.89 2.06
N ASN A 86 -6.32 8.56 2.29
CA ASN A 86 -7.63 7.93 2.50
C ASN A 86 -8.39 7.84 1.18
N LYS A 87 -8.17 6.77 0.39
CA LYS A 87 -8.84 6.60 -0.89
C LYS A 87 -10.36 6.44 -0.71
N PRO A 88 -11.21 7.21 -1.38
CA PRO A 88 -12.64 6.95 -1.41
C PRO A 88 -12.96 5.65 -2.16
N ASP A 89 -14.15 5.10 -1.96
CA ASP A 89 -14.71 4.06 -2.84
C ASP A 89 -15.01 4.62 -4.24
N LYS A 90 -15.25 3.73 -5.19
CA LYS A 90 -15.55 4.03 -6.61
C LYS A 90 -14.43 4.77 -7.37
N LEU A 91 -13.27 4.91 -6.78
CA LEU A 91 -12.09 5.52 -7.43
C LEU A 91 -11.06 4.44 -7.76
N THR A 92 -10.63 4.41 -9.02
CA THR A 92 -9.55 3.51 -9.46
C THR A 92 -8.19 3.99 -8.95
N MET A 93 -7.21 3.08 -8.92
CA MET A 93 -5.85 3.43 -8.51
C MET A 93 -5.12 4.24 -9.59
N ASN A 94 -5.18 3.76 -10.85
CA ASN A 94 -4.35 4.27 -11.94
C ASN A 94 -4.90 3.88 -13.33
N THR A 95 -6.20 4.01 -13.55
CA THR A 95 -6.80 3.74 -14.85
C THR A 95 -6.44 4.85 -15.84
N GLU A 96 -6.03 4.49 -17.03
CA GLU A 96 -5.69 5.41 -18.10
C GLU A 96 -6.98 5.96 -18.72
N GLY A 97 -7.02 7.28 -18.96
CA GLY A 97 -8.19 7.95 -19.54
C GLY A 97 -9.32 8.31 -18.58
N GLU A 98 -9.25 7.90 -17.30
CA GLU A 98 -10.23 8.22 -16.26
C GLU A 98 -9.58 8.93 -15.08
N GLU A 99 -10.37 9.65 -14.29
CA GLU A 99 -9.91 10.19 -13.01
C GLU A 99 -9.58 9.05 -12.06
N SER A 100 -8.40 9.09 -11.46
CA SER A 100 -7.86 8.03 -10.63
C SER A 100 -7.07 8.60 -9.45
N LEU A 101 -6.77 7.77 -8.47
CA LEU A 101 -5.90 8.18 -7.36
C LEU A 101 -4.53 8.67 -7.84
N ALA A 102 -4.04 8.14 -8.98
CA ALA A 102 -2.77 8.59 -9.56
C ALA A 102 -2.81 10.06 -10.02
N ASN A 103 -3.96 10.56 -10.47
CA ASN A 103 -4.14 11.97 -10.82
C ASN A 103 -4.06 12.86 -9.58
N PHE A 104 -4.64 12.45 -8.46
CA PHE A 104 -4.52 13.18 -7.20
C PHE A 104 -3.08 13.15 -6.66
N VAL A 105 -2.39 12.01 -6.74
CA VAL A 105 -0.97 11.93 -6.36
C VAL A 105 -0.12 12.83 -7.25
N SER A 106 -0.42 12.91 -8.54
CA SER A 106 0.23 13.84 -9.46
C SER A 106 0.02 15.30 -9.04
N TYR A 107 -1.20 15.66 -8.61
CA TYR A 107 -1.49 16.98 -8.05
C TYR A 107 -0.66 17.24 -6.78
N LEU A 108 -0.60 16.30 -5.83
CA LEU A 108 0.23 16.44 -4.64
C LEU A 108 1.72 16.62 -4.98
N PHE A 109 2.20 15.88 -5.98
CA PHE A 109 3.59 16.00 -6.44
C PHE A 109 3.88 17.38 -7.00
N GLU A 110 2.98 17.94 -7.79
CA GLU A 110 3.09 19.33 -8.29
C GLU A 110 3.13 20.34 -7.13
N GLN A 111 2.20 20.25 -6.17
CA GLN A 111 2.14 21.13 -4.98
C GLN A 111 3.38 21.03 -4.09
N ARG A 112 4.12 19.93 -4.14
CA ARG A 112 5.34 19.68 -3.35
C ARG A 112 6.64 19.79 -4.16
N ASN A 113 6.56 20.21 -5.44
CA ASN A 113 7.69 20.25 -6.37
C ASN A 113 8.43 18.89 -6.47
N ILE A 114 7.69 17.79 -6.49
CA ILE A 114 8.20 16.43 -6.60
C ILE A 114 8.17 16.00 -8.07
N ASN A 115 9.33 15.97 -8.72
CA ASN A 115 9.47 15.55 -10.12
C ASN A 115 9.79 14.04 -10.19
N GLN A 116 8.83 13.21 -9.84
CA GLN A 116 8.94 11.74 -9.78
C GLN A 116 7.69 11.08 -10.37
N LYS A 117 7.82 9.80 -10.77
CA LYS A 117 6.67 8.97 -11.16
C LYS A 117 5.79 8.62 -9.96
N VAL A 118 4.49 8.49 -10.19
CA VAL A 118 3.56 7.97 -9.18
C VAL A 118 3.88 6.50 -8.88
N ARG A 119 3.99 6.15 -7.59
CA ARG A 119 4.38 4.82 -7.11
C ARG A 119 3.55 4.40 -5.91
N PHE A 120 2.59 3.54 -6.13
CA PHE A 120 1.82 2.94 -5.05
C PHE A 120 2.60 1.81 -4.38
N ILE A 121 2.60 1.77 -3.04
CA ILE A 121 3.23 0.71 -2.25
C ILE A 121 2.23 -0.42 -2.03
N ASN A 122 0.97 -0.12 -1.72
CA ASN A 122 -0.14 -1.05 -1.71
C ASN A 122 -1.22 -0.63 -2.72
N ARG A 123 -2.14 -1.54 -2.99
CA ARG A 123 -3.28 -1.28 -3.87
C ARG A 123 -4.57 -1.67 -3.18
N LEU A 124 -5.63 -0.95 -3.52
CA LEU A 124 -7.01 -1.27 -3.20
C LEU A 124 -7.80 -1.45 -4.51
N ASP A 125 -8.84 -2.26 -4.46
CA ASP A 125 -9.79 -2.37 -5.56
C ASP A 125 -10.56 -1.05 -5.72
N GLN A 126 -11.19 -0.83 -6.87
CA GLN A 126 -11.92 0.39 -7.17
C GLN A 126 -12.94 0.73 -6.07
N ASP A 127 -13.76 -0.23 -5.68
CA ASP A 127 -14.84 -0.05 -4.71
C ASP A 127 -14.38 -0.19 -3.23
N THR A 128 -13.13 -0.59 -2.99
CA THR A 128 -12.55 -0.61 -1.65
C THR A 128 -12.02 0.76 -1.29
N SER A 129 -12.43 1.31 -0.16
CA SER A 129 -11.92 2.58 0.37
C SER A 129 -10.82 2.37 1.41
N GLY A 130 -10.16 3.45 1.84
CA GLY A 130 -9.23 3.47 2.97
C GLY A 130 -7.77 3.70 2.61
N VAL A 131 -6.89 3.21 3.46
CA VAL A 131 -5.48 3.59 3.49
C VAL A 131 -4.70 3.09 2.28
N VAL A 132 -4.12 4.03 1.54
CA VAL A 132 -3.17 3.79 0.45
C VAL A 132 -1.86 4.52 0.71
N MET A 133 -0.76 3.79 0.61
CA MET A 133 0.59 4.30 0.79
C MET A 133 1.25 4.55 -0.57
N VAL A 134 1.83 5.73 -0.73
CA VAL A 134 2.45 6.22 -1.98
C VAL A 134 3.88 6.62 -1.71
N ALA A 135 4.83 6.08 -2.46
CA ALA A 135 6.22 6.49 -2.38
C ALA A 135 6.49 7.76 -3.19
N LYS A 136 7.18 8.72 -2.59
CA LYS A 136 7.60 9.98 -3.22
C LYS A 136 8.80 9.83 -4.16
N ASN A 137 9.44 8.65 -4.16
CA ASN A 137 10.60 8.35 -4.99
C ASN A 137 10.85 6.84 -5.10
N LYS A 138 11.73 6.44 -6.03
CA LYS A 138 12.08 5.02 -6.28
C LYS A 138 12.81 4.32 -5.13
N ILE A 139 13.51 5.07 -4.28
CA ILE A 139 14.24 4.48 -3.14
C ILE A 139 13.25 4.13 -2.04
N ALA A 140 12.34 5.05 -1.70
CA ALA A 140 11.25 4.80 -0.77
C ALA A 140 10.38 3.62 -1.24
N GLN A 141 10.01 3.56 -2.55
CA GLN A 141 9.30 2.42 -3.10
C GLN A 141 10.05 1.10 -2.85
N ALA A 142 11.35 1.06 -3.16
CA ALA A 142 12.15 -0.15 -2.98
C ALA A 142 12.25 -0.59 -1.51
N TYR A 143 12.31 0.37 -0.59
CA TYR A 143 12.31 0.12 0.84
C TYR A 143 10.97 -0.50 1.28
N TYR A 144 9.86 0.18 1.06
CA TYR A 144 8.55 -0.25 1.53
C TYR A 144 7.99 -1.49 0.82
N GLN A 145 8.41 -1.80 -0.39
CA GLN A 145 8.06 -3.07 -1.06
C GLN A 145 8.72 -4.29 -0.43
N LYS A 146 9.79 -4.12 0.36
CA LYS A 146 10.54 -5.21 0.99
C LYS A 146 10.39 -5.27 2.50
N THR A 147 10.04 -4.16 3.13
CA THR A 147 9.68 -4.14 4.54
C THR A 147 8.26 -4.69 4.70
N SER A 148 8.06 -5.49 5.74
CA SER A 148 6.71 -5.91 6.10
C SER A 148 5.94 -4.71 6.64
N PHE A 149 4.72 -4.57 6.22
CA PHE A 149 3.74 -3.66 6.80
C PHE A 149 2.43 -4.42 7.03
N GLU A 150 1.78 -4.14 8.15
CA GLU A 150 0.53 -4.78 8.50
C GLU A 150 -0.64 -3.94 7.99
N LYS A 151 -1.69 -4.61 7.54
CA LYS A 151 -2.94 -3.98 7.08
C LYS A 151 -4.11 -4.63 7.78
N LYS A 152 -4.99 -3.79 8.33
CA LYS A 152 -6.29 -4.23 8.81
C LYS A 152 -7.40 -3.58 8.01
N TYR A 153 -8.43 -4.35 7.81
CA TYR A 153 -9.62 -3.94 7.08
C TYR A 153 -10.83 -4.10 7.98
N LEU A 154 -11.80 -3.25 7.78
CA LEU A 154 -13.16 -3.42 8.28
C LEU A 154 -14.06 -3.83 7.12
N ALA A 155 -14.98 -4.75 7.38
CA ALA A 155 -16.01 -5.12 6.41
C ALA A 155 -17.34 -5.35 7.10
N ILE A 156 -18.44 -5.08 6.38
CA ILE A 156 -19.74 -5.62 6.71
C ILE A 156 -19.95 -6.86 5.85
N VAL A 157 -20.27 -7.97 6.49
CA VAL A 157 -20.47 -9.26 5.83
C VAL A 157 -21.86 -9.80 6.12
N LYS A 158 -22.41 -10.61 5.22
CA LYS A 158 -23.66 -11.35 5.44
C LYS A 158 -23.36 -12.55 6.34
N GLY A 159 -24.20 -12.77 7.35
CA GLY A 159 -24.05 -13.85 8.32
C GLY A 159 -23.18 -13.48 9.54
N ASN A 160 -22.94 -14.46 10.39
CA ASN A 160 -22.27 -14.30 11.68
C ASN A 160 -21.04 -15.23 11.77
N PRO A 161 -19.92 -14.86 11.09
CA PRO A 161 -18.74 -15.72 11.08
C PRO A 161 -18.07 -15.76 12.45
N LYS A 162 -17.50 -16.93 12.82
CA LYS A 162 -16.65 -17.07 14.00
C LYS A 162 -15.25 -16.55 13.73
N ASN A 163 -14.55 -16.11 14.78
CA ASN A 163 -13.14 -15.76 14.69
C ASN A 163 -12.32 -16.94 14.19
N GLN A 164 -11.54 -16.74 13.15
CA GLN A 164 -10.75 -17.81 12.56
C GLN A 164 -9.61 -17.30 11.67
N LYS A 165 -8.65 -18.17 11.43
CA LYS A 165 -7.65 -18.03 10.36
C LYS A 165 -8.21 -18.73 9.12
N ILE A 166 -8.29 -18.01 8.00
CA ILE A 166 -8.70 -18.55 6.70
C ILE A 166 -7.44 -18.69 5.85
N GLU A 167 -7.12 -19.91 5.45
CA GLU A 167 -5.94 -20.23 4.65
C GLU A 167 -6.38 -20.94 3.36
N LEU A 168 -6.09 -20.31 2.22
CA LEU A 168 -6.55 -20.74 0.89
C LEU A 168 -5.43 -20.59 -0.12
N ASN A 169 -5.42 -21.41 -1.14
CA ASN A 169 -4.60 -21.18 -2.32
C ASN A 169 -5.45 -20.44 -3.36
N LEU A 170 -4.98 -19.27 -3.82
CA LEU A 170 -5.71 -18.37 -4.70
C LEU A 170 -5.02 -18.24 -6.05
N LYS A 171 -5.79 -18.37 -7.11
CA LYS A 171 -5.38 -18.18 -8.49
C LYS A 171 -6.30 -17.17 -9.17
N ARG A 172 -5.71 -16.26 -9.92
CA ARG A 172 -6.47 -15.32 -10.73
C ARG A 172 -6.95 -15.98 -12.01
N ASP A 173 -8.24 -15.85 -12.30
CA ASP A 173 -8.86 -16.22 -13.55
C ASP A 173 -9.64 -15.02 -14.12
N GLY A 174 -9.15 -14.46 -15.21
CA GLY A 174 -9.72 -13.24 -15.80
C GLY A 174 -9.86 -12.08 -14.80
N ILE A 175 -11.12 -11.69 -14.54
CA ILE A 175 -11.48 -10.62 -13.61
C ILE A 175 -11.64 -11.11 -12.17
N LYS A 176 -11.84 -12.42 -11.95
CA LYS A 176 -12.01 -13.06 -10.64
C LYS A 176 -10.70 -13.65 -10.12
N THR A 177 -10.69 -13.90 -8.84
CA THR A 177 -9.72 -14.77 -8.17
C THR A 177 -10.51 -15.90 -7.52
N GLU A 178 -10.03 -17.13 -7.65
CA GLU A 178 -10.73 -18.33 -7.22
C GLU A 178 -9.81 -19.17 -6.33
N VAL A 179 -10.43 -20.08 -5.55
CA VAL A 179 -9.70 -21.09 -4.78
C VAL A 179 -9.26 -22.18 -5.75
N ASP A 180 -7.95 -22.43 -5.83
CA ASP A 180 -7.35 -23.40 -6.75
C ASP A 180 -6.13 -24.02 -6.08
N GLU A 181 -6.00 -25.35 -6.07
CA GLU A 181 -4.88 -26.05 -5.45
C GLU A 181 -3.50 -25.60 -5.98
N LYS A 182 -3.44 -25.20 -7.25
CA LYS A 182 -2.23 -24.66 -7.90
C LYS A 182 -2.05 -23.17 -7.65
N GLY A 183 -2.95 -22.55 -6.89
CA GLY A 183 -2.90 -21.14 -6.53
C GLY A 183 -1.78 -20.80 -5.57
N LYS A 184 -1.60 -19.50 -5.31
CA LYS A 184 -0.65 -19.01 -4.33
C LYS A 184 -1.29 -18.98 -2.95
N ASN A 185 -0.57 -19.45 -1.94
CA ASN A 185 -1.02 -19.42 -0.55
C ASN A 185 -1.44 -17.99 -0.14
N SER A 186 -2.58 -17.91 0.52
CA SER A 186 -3.17 -16.69 1.09
C SER A 186 -3.65 -16.97 2.51
N VAL A 187 -3.40 -16.01 3.41
CA VAL A 187 -3.77 -16.12 4.83
C VAL A 187 -4.45 -14.84 5.26
N THR A 188 -5.70 -14.96 5.71
CA THR A 188 -6.54 -13.90 6.27
C THR A 188 -6.94 -14.26 7.69
N ILE A 189 -6.75 -13.35 8.64
CA ILE A 189 -7.21 -13.53 10.02
C ILE A 189 -8.49 -12.72 10.18
N LEU A 190 -9.57 -13.39 10.54
CA LEU A 190 -10.90 -12.82 10.74
C LEU A 190 -11.21 -12.71 12.23
N GLN A 191 -11.69 -11.55 12.64
CA GLN A 191 -12.27 -11.27 13.94
C GLN A 191 -13.66 -10.67 13.77
N ASN A 192 -14.69 -11.32 14.29
CA ASN A 192 -16.03 -10.76 14.38
C ASN A 192 -16.06 -9.73 15.51
N LEU A 193 -16.39 -8.49 15.19
CA LEU A 193 -16.41 -7.38 16.14
C LEU A 193 -17.81 -7.19 16.75
N LYS A 194 -18.85 -7.27 15.91
CA LYS A 194 -20.22 -7.06 16.35
C LYS A 194 -21.22 -7.62 15.34
N ASN A 195 -22.27 -8.26 15.85
CA ASN A 195 -23.38 -8.79 15.06
C ASN A 195 -24.53 -7.78 15.01
N TYR A 196 -25.18 -7.68 13.84
CA TYR A 196 -26.32 -6.82 13.53
C TYR A 196 -27.38 -7.64 12.77
N GLY A 197 -28.04 -8.57 13.47
CA GLY A 197 -29.01 -9.50 12.85
C GLY A 197 -28.32 -10.42 11.84
N ASP A 198 -28.71 -10.30 10.57
CA ASP A 198 -28.17 -11.10 9.47
C ASP A 198 -26.80 -10.64 8.99
N TYR A 199 -26.25 -9.58 9.56
CA TYR A 199 -24.97 -8.98 9.17
C TYR A 199 -24.00 -8.90 10.34
N SER A 200 -22.72 -8.83 10.04
CA SER A 200 -21.66 -8.62 11.04
C SER A 200 -20.66 -7.57 10.57
N LEU A 201 -20.21 -6.74 11.50
CA LEU A 201 -18.99 -5.94 11.34
C LEU A 201 -17.80 -6.81 11.74
N VAL A 202 -16.87 -6.97 10.84
CA VAL A 202 -15.68 -7.79 11.05
C VAL A 202 -14.39 -7.01 10.82
N SER A 203 -13.32 -7.39 11.54
CA SER A 203 -11.95 -6.96 11.27
C SER A 203 -11.20 -8.09 10.56
N LEU A 204 -10.41 -7.73 9.55
CA LEU A 204 -9.69 -8.66 8.70
C LEU A 204 -8.22 -8.21 8.60
N LYS A 205 -7.30 -9.04 9.13
CA LYS A 205 -5.85 -8.80 9.00
C LYS A 205 -5.28 -9.66 7.87
N LEU A 206 -4.59 -9.01 6.94
CA LEU A 206 -3.91 -9.68 5.85
C LEU A 206 -2.48 -10.09 6.25
N VAL A 207 -2.19 -11.38 6.27
CA VAL A 207 -0.82 -11.92 6.41
C VAL A 207 -0.14 -11.97 5.03
N THR A 208 -0.91 -12.19 3.98
CA THR A 208 -0.49 -12.15 2.57
C THR A 208 -1.30 -11.10 1.81
N GLY A 209 -0.88 -10.74 0.60
CA GLY A 209 -1.59 -9.76 -0.24
C GLY A 209 -1.83 -10.30 -1.64
N ARG A 210 -2.93 -11.05 -1.84
CA ARG A 210 -3.37 -11.53 -3.15
C ARG A 210 -4.52 -10.67 -3.67
N THR A 211 -4.68 -10.62 -4.99
CA THR A 211 -5.82 -9.93 -5.62
C THR A 211 -7.12 -10.48 -5.06
N HIS A 212 -8.05 -9.61 -4.68
CA HIS A 212 -9.36 -9.95 -4.11
C HIS A 212 -9.33 -10.90 -2.89
N GLN A 213 -8.19 -11.04 -2.21
CA GLN A 213 -7.99 -12.06 -1.17
C GLN A 213 -9.10 -12.05 -0.11
N ILE A 214 -9.41 -10.90 0.47
CA ILE A 214 -10.46 -10.79 1.50
C ILE A 214 -11.81 -11.21 0.93
N ARG A 215 -12.14 -10.74 -0.26
CA ARG A 215 -13.42 -10.97 -0.92
C ARG A 215 -13.68 -12.46 -1.14
N VAL A 216 -12.69 -13.17 -1.72
CA VAL A 216 -12.73 -14.63 -1.91
C VAL A 216 -12.76 -15.37 -0.57
N SER A 217 -11.96 -14.92 0.41
CA SER A 217 -11.95 -15.56 1.73
C SER A 217 -13.32 -15.51 2.41
N MET A 218 -14.02 -14.38 2.29
CA MET A 218 -15.34 -14.21 2.90
C MET A 218 -16.43 -14.95 2.14
N GLU A 219 -16.38 -15.00 0.81
CA GLU A 219 -17.26 -15.84 -0.01
C GLU A 219 -17.07 -17.33 0.34
N TYR A 220 -15.83 -17.80 0.43
CA TYR A 220 -15.50 -19.19 0.72
C TYR A 220 -16.10 -19.71 2.04
N ILE A 221 -16.18 -18.86 3.06
CA ILE A 221 -16.81 -19.22 4.35
C ILE A 221 -18.31 -18.92 4.38
N ASN A 222 -18.96 -18.67 3.24
CA ASN A 222 -20.38 -18.33 3.10
C ASN A 222 -20.80 -17.06 3.88
N CYS A 223 -19.89 -16.13 4.07
CA CYS A 223 -20.13 -14.82 4.67
C CYS A 223 -19.64 -13.69 3.74
N PRO A 224 -20.20 -13.56 2.53
CA PRO A 224 -19.71 -12.59 1.54
C PRO A 224 -19.81 -11.15 2.03
N ILE A 225 -18.93 -10.31 1.51
CA ILE A 225 -18.94 -8.87 1.80
C ILE A 225 -20.22 -8.26 1.22
N VAL A 226 -20.87 -7.41 1.98
CA VAL A 226 -22.09 -6.70 1.58
C VAL A 226 -21.80 -5.77 0.39
N ALA A 227 -22.69 -5.75 -0.59
CA ALA A 227 -22.61 -4.99 -1.83
C ALA A 227 -21.35 -5.31 -2.69
N ASP A 228 -20.76 -6.51 -2.52
CA ASP A 228 -19.74 -7.00 -3.42
C ASP A 228 -20.36 -7.63 -4.67
N SER A 229 -20.37 -6.90 -5.79
CA SER A 229 -21.01 -7.32 -7.03
C SER A 229 -20.34 -8.51 -7.73
N LEU A 230 -19.12 -8.89 -7.30
CA LEU A 230 -18.33 -9.96 -7.94
C LEU A 230 -18.35 -11.28 -7.15
N TYR A 231 -18.35 -11.19 -5.80
CA TYR A 231 -18.26 -12.33 -4.89
C TYR A 231 -19.46 -12.43 -3.94
N GLY A 232 -20.39 -11.54 -4.02
CA GLY A 232 -21.58 -11.48 -3.22
C GLY A 232 -22.76 -10.98 -4.03
N GLU A 233 -23.54 -10.10 -3.44
CA GLU A 233 -24.76 -9.58 -4.00
C GLU A 233 -24.64 -8.06 -4.20
N LYS A 234 -24.97 -7.56 -5.40
CA LYS A 234 -25.03 -6.12 -5.66
C LYS A 234 -26.21 -5.53 -4.92
N ILE A 235 -25.96 -4.47 -4.12
CA ILE A 235 -27.01 -3.71 -3.45
C ILE A 235 -27.05 -2.31 -4.04
N GLU A 236 -28.21 -1.90 -4.54
CA GLU A 236 -28.37 -0.60 -5.16
C GLU A 236 -28.13 0.54 -4.16
N GLY A 237 -27.45 1.58 -4.60
CA GLY A 237 -27.08 2.72 -3.76
C GLY A 237 -25.84 2.50 -2.89
N PHE A 238 -25.31 1.30 -2.78
CA PHE A 238 -24.13 0.98 -1.99
C PHE A 238 -22.97 0.45 -2.86
N SER A 239 -21.75 0.82 -2.50
CA SER A 239 -20.53 0.18 -2.94
C SER A 239 -20.08 -0.87 -1.92
N GLN A 240 -19.16 -1.72 -2.34
CA GLN A 240 -18.58 -2.78 -1.52
C GLN A 240 -18.24 -2.33 -0.08
N MET A 241 -18.77 -3.02 0.91
CA MET A 241 -18.56 -2.71 2.33
C MET A 241 -17.23 -3.27 2.83
N LEU A 242 -16.15 -2.84 2.17
CA LEU A 242 -14.77 -3.16 2.54
C LEU A 242 -13.95 -1.87 2.63
N HIS A 243 -13.21 -1.73 3.72
CA HIS A 243 -12.43 -0.54 4.04
C HIS A 243 -11.09 -0.88 4.66
N ALA A 244 -9.99 -0.44 4.06
CA ALA A 244 -8.65 -0.55 4.63
C ALA A 244 -8.51 0.51 5.72
N ASN A 245 -8.79 0.15 6.98
CA ASN A 245 -8.88 1.13 8.06
C ASN A 245 -7.58 1.41 8.79
N GLU A 246 -6.58 0.54 8.68
CA GLU A 246 -5.30 0.68 9.39
C GLU A 246 -4.14 0.17 8.56
N ILE A 247 -3.04 0.90 8.61
CA ILE A 247 -1.73 0.44 8.14
C ILE A 247 -0.66 0.70 9.21
N GLU A 248 0.12 -0.33 9.53
CA GLU A 248 1.28 -0.24 10.41
C GLU A 248 2.55 -0.48 9.60
N PHE A 249 3.54 0.41 9.74
CA PHE A 249 4.81 0.31 9.02
C PHE A 249 5.97 0.90 9.84
N VAL A 250 7.20 0.58 9.41
CA VAL A 250 8.43 1.18 9.93
C VAL A 250 9.02 2.09 8.86
N ASP A 251 9.26 3.36 9.18
CA ASP A 251 9.82 4.32 8.24
C ASP A 251 11.31 4.08 7.94
N MET A 252 11.86 4.82 6.98
CA MET A 252 13.27 4.69 6.61
C MET A 252 14.23 5.13 7.74
N LYS A 253 13.74 5.88 8.74
CA LYS A 253 14.45 6.30 9.96
C LYS A 253 14.27 5.30 11.12
N LYS A 254 13.58 4.17 10.88
CA LYS A 254 13.30 3.09 11.85
C LYS A 254 12.26 3.44 12.92
N ASN A 255 11.46 4.47 12.73
CA ASN A 255 10.32 4.76 13.59
C ASN A 255 9.11 3.93 13.17
N LYS A 256 8.35 3.45 14.15
CA LYS A 256 7.11 2.72 13.94
C LYS A 256 5.94 3.71 13.84
N HIS A 257 5.09 3.53 12.83
CA HIS A 257 3.89 4.32 12.59
C HIS A 257 2.67 3.41 12.50
N VAL A 258 1.55 3.88 13.03
CA VAL A 258 0.23 3.28 12.87
C VAL A 258 -0.70 4.38 12.39
N ILE A 259 -1.22 4.26 11.18
CA ILE A 259 -2.12 5.24 10.58
C ILE A 259 -3.49 4.58 10.43
N THR A 260 -4.51 5.24 10.94
CA THR A 260 -5.90 4.76 10.92
C THR A 260 -6.82 5.74 10.21
N THR A 261 -7.95 5.23 9.73
CA THR A 261 -9.07 6.03 9.21
C THR A 261 -10.33 5.75 10.03
N GLU A 262 -11.28 6.65 9.97
CA GLU A 262 -12.60 6.44 10.54
C GLU A 262 -13.41 5.42 9.71
N ILE A 263 -14.42 4.81 10.35
CA ILE A 263 -15.37 3.94 9.66
C ILE A 263 -16.17 4.77 8.65
N PRO A 264 -16.23 4.37 7.36
CA PRO A 264 -16.93 5.12 6.35
C PRO A 264 -18.42 5.30 6.68
N GLN A 265 -18.96 6.49 6.42
CA GLN A 265 -20.39 6.80 6.70
C GLN A 265 -21.35 5.80 6.04
N ARG A 266 -21.00 5.22 4.87
CA ARG A 266 -21.83 4.21 4.20
C ARG A 266 -22.03 2.95 5.05
N PHE A 267 -21.07 2.59 5.94
CA PHE A 267 -21.21 1.46 6.87
C PHE A 267 -22.31 1.76 7.89
N ASN A 268 -22.24 2.93 8.52
CA ASN A 268 -23.25 3.34 9.49
C ASN A 268 -24.63 3.49 8.83
N LYS A 269 -24.69 4.05 7.61
CA LYS A 269 -25.93 4.16 6.86
C LYS A 269 -26.55 2.80 6.55
N PHE A 270 -25.75 1.79 6.20
CA PHE A 270 -26.23 0.44 5.93
C PHE A 270 -26.72 -0.26 7.20
N LEU A 271 -26.00 -0.15 8.31
CA LEU A 271 -26.34 -0.84 9.56
C LEU A 271 -27.51 -0.22 10.33
N ASN A 272 -27.89 1.01 10.00
CA ASN A 272 -29.00 1.73 10.63
C ASN A 272 -30.30 1.72 9.79
N ASN A 273 -30.24 1.14 8.58
CA ASN A 273 -31.42 0.87 7.74
C ASN A 273 -31.96 -0.53 8.01
#